data_b29819dfaf1c0407e8b6df192106642a
#
_entry.id   b29819dfaf1c0407e8b6df192106642a
#
_cell.length_a   1.000
_cell.length_b   1.000
_cell.length_c   1.000
_cell.angle_alpha   90.00
_cell.angle_beta   90.00
_cell.angle_gamma   90.00
#
_symmetry.space_group_name_H-M   'P 1'
#
loop_
_entity.id
_entity.type
_entity.pdbx_description
1 polymer ?
#
loop_
_entity_poly.entity_id
_entity_poly.type
_entity_poly.pdbx_seq_one_letter_code
_entity_poly.pdbx_strand_id
1 'polypeptide(L)'
;MSEHSITMTHSLPLPVRPPTFRAGVLGLGLAAGLLVGPREASALQPLSDFIATARSRNFDAREQAALVAQRDDEAQQTSWKLAPVVAASGSYTNNQYAAIATIPVGNPTLGRTESVTIMAQNQLDATFSATLPIVDIGAWERIGAARRTADAARAQEKATELDVQRAVAQAYFQVVAADAVLRSSNERRETAQANLDFVRTRHSAGVAPELDLVRAAAELESARQDVTEAEYQLRIARRSLATVAGLEPSPGGLELSDDTSPEAPLEIFTVGSSSLPSVLAAGETARAAERNVDATRAGLYPTISATATERVTNAPGFGQSPYYQFVGTATWRFDGSTIAQTSAADRAAEAARVRAERARREAEDAVFNDYQAVVRQSEKTKAARAQRDSSTLAADIARQRYEAGTANYLDVLTAARDDFAAKVALIQASADLAYARAALHVAAWRRLDGGSGGR
;
A
#
# COMPACT_ATOMS: atom_id res chain seq x y z
N MET A 1 -16.50 27.11 -67.95
CA MET A 1 -17.36 25.98 -68.36
C MET A 1 -16.45 24.81 -68.67
N SER A 2 -16.41 23.86 -67.80
CA SER A 2 -16.20 22.43 -67.96
C SER A 2 -15.92 21.81 -66.58
N GLU A 3 -16.95 21.17 -66.03
CA GLU A 3 -16.89 20.35 -64.85
C GLU A 3 -16.13 19.07 -65.12
N HIS A 4 -15.22 18.66 -64.26
CA HIS A 4 -14.76 17.29 -64.21
C HIS A 4 -15.03 16.73 -62.80
N SER A 5 -16.06 15.91 -62.74
CA SER A 5 -16.43 15.03 -61.61
C SER A 5 -15.30 14.07 -61.29
N ILE A 6 -14.87 14.08 -60.04
CA ILE A 6 -14.01 13.05 -59.45
C ILE A 6 -14.91 12.09 -58.69
N THR A 7 -15.04 10.88 -59.21
CA THR A 7 -15.77 9.75 -58.60
C THR A 7 -14.94 9.19 -57.45
N MET A 8 -15.43 9.33 -56.22
CA MET A 8 -14.90 8.63 -55.05
C MET A 8 -15.35 7.17 -55.04
N THR A 9 -14.42 6.26 -55.20
CA THR A 9 -14.65 4.84 -54.96
C THR A 9 -14.57 4.53 -53.46
N HIS A 10 -15.70 4.12 -52.91
CA HIS A 10 -15.82 3.57 -51.55
C HIS A 10 -15.04 2.26 -51.44
N SER A 11 -14.05 2.21 -50.58
CA SER A 11 -13.46 0.97 -50.05
C SER A 11 -14.23 0.51 -48.82
N LEU A 12 -14.74 -0.72 -48.86
CA LEU A 12 -15.48 -1.43 -47.82
C LEU A 12 -14.62 -1.68 -46.57
N PRO A 13 -15.21 -1.56 -45.38
CA PRO A 13 -14.52 -1.97 -44.15
C PRO A 13 -14.57 -3.49 -43.97
N LEU A 14 -13.47 -4.05 -43.45
CA LEU A 14 -13.32 -5.44 -43.05
C LEU A 14 -14.30 -5.81 -41.93
N PRO A 15 -14.83 -7.05 -41.89
CA PRO A 15 -15.80 -7.45 -40.88
C PRO A 15 -15.14 -7.69 -39.50
N VAL A 16 -15.58 -6.93 -38.50
CA VAL A 16 -15.36 -7.19 -37.10
C VAL A 16 -16.18 -8.41 -36.68
N ARG A 17 -15.53 -9.47 -36.21
CA ARG A 17 -16.20 -10.65 -35.64
C ARG A 17 -16.88 -10.27 -34.32
N PRO A 18 -18.18 -10.58 -34.12
CA PRO A 18 -18.83 -10.42 -32.82
C PRO A 18 -18.44 -11.53 -31.85
N PRO A 19 -18.42 -11.26 -30.53
CA PRO A 19 -18.21 -12.29 -29.50
C PRO A 19 -19.43 -13.22 -29.47
N THR A 20 -19.17 -14.51 -29.45
CA THR A 20 -20.17 -15.57 -29.30
C THR A 20 -20.84 -15.53 -27.94
N PHE A 21 -22.10 -15.09 -27.90
CA PHE A 21 -23.01 -15.31 -26.77
C PHE A 21 -23.36 -16.79 -26.69
N ARG A 22 -22.93 -17.49 -25.61
CA ARG A 22 -23.47 -18.77 -25.23
C ARG A 22 -24.81 -18.55 -24.53
N ALA A 23 -25.88 -18.97 -25.15
CA ALA A 23 -27.19 -19.07 -24.57
C ALA A 23 -27.17 -20.09 -23.44
N GLY A 24 -27.25 -19.63 -22.20
CA GLY A 24 -27.49 -20.48 -21.01
C GLY A 24 -28.98 -20.63 -20.77
N VAL A 25 -29.37 -21.87 -20.62
CA VAL A 25 -30.68 -22.43 -20.38
C VAL A 25 -31.39 -21.75 -19.20
N LEU A 26 -32.62 -21.30 -19.41
CA LEU A 26 -33.58 -20.89 -18.38
C LEU A 26 -33.94 -22.11 -17.48
N GLY A 27 -33.33 -22.16 -16.31
CA GLY A 27 -33.75 -23.02 -15.21
C GLY A 27 -34.75 -22.25 -14.33
N LEU A 28 -35.99 -22.72 -14.25
CA LEU A 28 -36.95 -22.32 -13.23
C LEU A 28 -36.40 -22.70 -11.85
N GLY A 29 -35.93 -21.71 -11.08
CA GLY A 29 -35.51 -21.87 -9.69
C GLY A 29 -36.62 -21.37 -8.78
N LEU A 30 -37.15 -22.29 -7.97
CA LEU A 30 -38.10 -22.06 -6.86
C LEU A 30 -37.69 -20.85 -6.03
N ALA A 31 -38.67 -19.97 -5.76
CA ALA A 31 -38.60 -18.95 -4.73
C ALA A 31 -38.53 -19.62 -3.35
N ALA A 32 -37.33 -19.86 -2.85
CA ALA A 32 -37.10 -20.15 -1.44
C ALA A 32 -37.23 -18.83 -0.67
N GLY A 33 -38.32 -18.65 0.05
CA GLY A 33 -38.53 -17.54 0.97
C GLY A 33 -37.38 -17.51 1.98
N LEU A 34 -36.57 -16.47 1.93
CA LEU A 34 -35.62 -16.12 2.99
C LEU A 34 -36.43 -15.79 4.25
N LEU A 35 -36.59 -16.78 5.12
CA LEU A 35 -36.87 -16.58 6.53
C LEU A 35 -35.71 -15.74 7.08
N VAL A 36 -35.95 -14.42 7.18
CA VAL A 36 -35.11 -13.53 8.01
C VAL A 36 -35.39 -13.97 9.45
N GLY A 37 -34.64 -14.96 9.94
CA GLY A 37 -34.56 -15.26 11.35
C GLY A 37 -34.11 -14.04 12.13
N PRO A 38 -34.45 -13.92 13.43
CA PRO A 38 -33.94 -12.84 14.26
C PRO A 38 -32.42 -12.86 14.13
N ARG A 39 -31.84 -11.72 13.70
CA ARG A 39 -30.40 -11.52 13.75
C ARG A 39 -30.00 -11.64 15.21
N GLU A 40 -29.49 -12.79 15.60
CA GLU A 40 -28.71 -12.88 16.83
C GLU A 40 -27.70 -11.74 16.81
N ALA A 41 -27.55 -11.06 17.94
CA ALA A 41 -26.58 -9.98 18.08
C ALA A 41 -25.21 -10.57 17.70
N SER A 42 -24.81 -10.34 16.46
CA SER A 42 -23.61 -10.93 15.89
C SER A 42 -22.43 -10.35 16.65
N ALA A 43 -21.66 -11.19 17.32
CA ALA A 43 -20.41 -10.79 17.94
C ALA A 43 -19.54 -10.01 16.92
N LEU A 44 -18.64 -9.16 17.39
CA LEU A 44 -17.66 -8.51 16.53
C LEU A 44 -16.89 -9.61 15.76
N GLN A 45 -16.73 -9.44 14.44
CA GLN A 45 -15.98 -10.38 13.62
C GLN A 45 -14.55 -10.54 14.18
N PRO A 46 -13.91 -11.71 14.02
CA PRO A 46 -12.54 -11.92 14.46
C PRO A 46 -11.55 -11.03 13.70
N LEU A 47 -10.44 -10.68 14.35
CA LEU A 47 -9.38 -9.84 13.78
C LEU A 47 -8.87 -10.38 12.42
N SER A 48 -8.83 -11.71 12.25
CA SER A 48 -8.40 -12.37 11.01
C SER A 48 -9.22 -11.95 9.79
N ASP A 49 -10.53 -11.74 9.93
CA ASP A 49 -11.42 -11.38 8.83
C ASP A 49 -11.17 -9.94 8.36
N PHE A 50 -10.91 -9.04 9.32
CA PHE A 50 -10.51 -7.66 9.02
C PHE A 50 -9.17 -7.60 8.31
N ILE A 51 -8.17 -8.39 8.77
CA ILE A 51 -6.85 -8.47 8.12
C ILE A 51 -6.97 -9.04 6.71
N ALA A 52 -7.74 -10.12 6.52
CA ALA A 52 -7.94 -10.74 5.22
C ALA A 52 -8.60 -9.77 4.22
N THR A 53 -9.59 -9.00 4.69
CA THR A 53 -10.28 -8.01 3.85
C THR A 53 -9.39 -6.82 3.54
N ALA A 54 -8.60 -6.34 4.52
CA ALA A 54 -7.70 -5.21 4.34
C ALA A 54 -6.65 -5.45 3.26
N ARG A 55 -6.11 -6.68 3.13
CA ARG A 55 -5.16 -7.04 2.06
C ARG A 55 -5.63 -6.68 0.65
N SER A 56 -6.95 -6.74 0.41
CA SER A 56 -7.52 -6.46 -0.93
C SER A 56 -8.20 -5.10 -1.05
N ARG A 57 -8.64 -4.51 0.05
CA ARG A 57 -9.46 -3.29 0.05
C ARG A 57 -8.77 -2.05 0.62
N ASN A 58 -7.73 -2.23 1.45
CA ASN A 58 -6.98 -1.09 2.00
C ASN A 58 -6.31 -0.29 0.87
N PHE A 59 -6.32 1.03 0.99
CA PHE A 59 -5.80 1.92 -0.06
C PHE A 59 -4.28 1.79 -0.21
N ASP A 60 -3.53 1.70 0.90
CA ASP A 60 -2.07 1.59 0.87
C ASP A 60 -1.63 0.26 0.24
N ALA A 61 -2.33 -0.86 0.55
CA ALA A 61 -2.07 -2.16 -0.06
C ALA A 61 -2.33 -2.13 -1.58
N ARG A 62 -3.42 -1.48 -2.02
CA ARG A 62 -3.75 -1.33 -3.44
C ARG A 62 -2.78 -0.42 -4.18
N GLU A 63 -2.34 0.65 -3.54
CA GLU A 63 -1.33 1.55 -4.09
C GLU A 63 -0.01 0.81 -4.31
N GLN A 64 0.46 0.05 -3.31
CA GLN A 64 1.71 -0.72 -3.44
C GLN A 64 1.61 -1.80 -4.52
N ALA A 65 0.47 -2.49 -4.64
CA ALA A 65 0.25 -3.45 -5.72
C ALA A 65 0.33 -2.78 -7.12
N ALA A 66 -0.21 -1.57 -7.27
CA ALA A 66 -0.10 -0.80 -8.51
C ALA A 66 1.35 -0.34 -8.78
N LEU A 67 2.10 0.05 -7.74
CA LEU A 67 3.52 0.38 -7.85
C LEU A 67 4.38 -0.83 -8.24
N VAL A 68 4.07 -2.02 -7.74
CA VAL A 68 4.73 -3.26 -8.19
C VAL A 68 4.49 -3.48 -9.67
N ALA A 69 3.24 -3.41 -10.13
CA ALA A 69 2.91 -3.55 -11.55
C ALA A 69 3.64 -2.51 -12.41
N GLN A 70 3.69 -1.25 -11.96
CA GLN A 70 4.46 -0.20 -12.64
C GLN A 70 5.96 -0.57 -12.77
N ARG A 71 6.60 -1.06 -11.70
CA ARG A 71 8.01 -1.43 -11.74
C ARG A 71 8.28 -2.67 -12.60
N ASP A 72 7.33 -3.60 -12.65
CA ASP A 72 7.42 -4.74 -13.57
C ASP A 72 7.32 -4.29 -15.03
N ASP A 73 6.41 -3.39 -15.36
CA ASP A 73 6.30 -2.82 -16.71
C ASP A 73 7.55 -2.00 -17.08
N GLU A 74 8.13 -1.22 -16.16
CA GLU A 74 9.39 -0.49 -16.38
C GLU A 74 10.57 -1.45 -16.62
N ALA A 75 10.63 -2.59 -15.91
CA ALA A 75 11.63 -3.61 -16.14
C ALA A 75 11.46 -4.28 -17.51
N GLN A 76 10.21 -4.55 -17.90
CA GLN A 76 9.87 -5.06 -19.22
C GLN A 76 10.21 -4.03 -20.31
N GLN A 77 9.83 -2.76 -20.14
CA GLN A 77 10.21 -1.67 -21.06
C GLN A 77 11.72 -1.59 -21.27
N THR A 78 12.49 -1.72 -20.16
CA THR A 78 13.94 -1.71 -20.24
C THR A 78 14.49 -2.91 -21.03
N SER A 79 13.86 -4.08 -20.92
CA SER A 79 14.24 -5.28 -21.67
C SER A 79 14.00 -5.14 -23.18
N TRP A 80 12.94 -4.41 -23.57
CA TRP A 80 12.63 -4.12 -24.97
C TRP A 80 13.68 -3.26 -25.67
N LYS A 81 14.57 -2.58 -24.93
CA LYS A 81 15.69 -1.81 -25.52
C LYS A 81 16.71 -2.69 -26.24
N LEU A 82 16.72 -4.00 -25.98
CA LEU A 82 17.54 -4.98 -26.72
C LEU A 82 16.79 -5.63 -27.89
N ALA A 83 15.51 -5.36 -28.05
CA ALA A 83 14.74 -5.85 -29.18
C ALA A 83 14.99 -5.00 -30.44
N PRO A 84 14.73 -5.55 -31.64
CA PRO A 84 14.79 -4.76 -32.86
C PRO A 84 13.80 -3.58 -32.81
N VAL A 85 14.28 -2.39 -33.14
CA VAL A 85 13.46 -1.17 -33.29
C VAL A 85 13.15 -0.98 -34.76
N VAL A 86 11.87 -1.00 -35.12
CA VAL A 86 11.39 -0.71 -36.48
C VAL A 86 10.87 0.71 -36.51
N ALA A 87 11.32 1.49 -37.47
CA ALA A 87 10.87 2.86 -37.68
C ALA A 87 10.51 3.08 -39.15
N ALA A 88 9.45 3.84 -39.40
CA ALA A 88 9.06 4.33 -40.69
C ALA A 88 9.01 5.86 -40.66
N SER A 89 9.63 6.52 -41.58
CA SER A 89 9.59 7.97 -41.71
C SER A 89 9.30 8.39 -43.17
N GLY A 90 8.53 9.45 -43.31
CA GLY A 90 8.29 10.10 -44.60
C GLY A 90 8.61 11.58 -44.51
N SER A 91 9.29 12.13 -45.49
CA SER A 91 9.54 13.55 -45.58
C SER A 91 9.19 14.12 -46.95
N TYR A 92 8.60 15.30 -46.93
CA TYR A 92 8.42 16.14 -48.11
C TYR A 92 9.30 17.37 -47.94
N THR A 93 10.17 17.61 -48.94
CA THR A 93 11.06 18.77 -48.95
C THR A 93 10.79 19.57 -50.21
N ASN A 94 10.47 20.86 -50.06
CA ASN A 94 10.38 21.78 -51.17
C ASN A 94 11.70 22.56 -51.24
N ASN A 95 12.44 22.30 -52.33
CA ASN A 95 13.72 22.97 -52.61
C ASN A 95 13.47 24.19 -53.51
N GLN A 96 14.28 25.21 -53.44
CA GLN A 96 14.16 26.40 -54.24
C GLN A 96 14.25 26.08 -55.77
N TYR A 97 15.09 25.11 -56.13
CA TYR A 97 15.27 24.58 -57.48
C TYR A 97 15.63 23.12 -57.47
N ALA A 98 15.43 22.45 -58.61
CA ALA A 98 15.91 21.08 -58.83
C ALA A 98 17.37 21.07 -59.26
N ALA A 99 18.15 20.11 -58.79
CA ALA A 99 19.52 19.87 -59.30
C ALA A 99 19.47 18.58 -60.18
N ILE A 100 19.74 18.77 -61.45
CA ILE A 100 19.73 17.68 -62.45
C ILE A 100 21.16 17.63 -63.06
N ALA A 101 21.78 16.43 -63.00
CA ALA A 101 23.03 16.18 -63.70
C ALA A 101 22.76 15.50 -65.05
N THR A 102 23.36 16.00 -66.08
CA THR A 102 23.30 15.39 -67.41
C THR A 102 24.63 14.68 -67.69
N ILE A 103 24.57 13.38 -67.86
CA ILE A 103 25.75 12.54 -68.08
C ILE A 103 25.73 11.95 -69.48
N PRO A 104 26.84 11.94 -70.20
CA PRO A 104 26.92 11.23 -71.52
C PRO A 104 26.92 9.72 -71.32
N VAL A 105 26.02 9.00 -72.00
CA VAL A 105 25.90 7.54 -71.90
C VAL A 105 26.24 6.88 -73.20
N GLY A 106 27.16 5.90 -73.14
CA GLY A 106 27.55 5.13 -74.32
C GLY A 106 28.66 5.78 -75.21
N ASN A 107 28.68 5.53 -76.47
CA ASN A 107 29.73 6.04 -77.40
C ASN A 107 29.68 7.57 -77.47
N PRO A 108 30.73 8.32 -77.20
CA PRO A 108 30.76 9.77 -77.22
C PRO A 108 30.35 10.41 -78.51
N THR A 109 30.51 9.66 -79.65
CA THR A 109 30.12 10.14 -81.00
C THR A 109 28.61 10.14 -81.28
N LEU A 110 27.80 9.48 -80.46
CA LEU A 110 26.35 9.38 -80.62
C LEU A 110 25.56 10.44 -79.82
N GLY A 111 26.22 11.27 -78.97
CA GLY A 111 25.62 12.39 -78.27
C GLY A 111 24.46 12.03 -77.34
N ARG A 112 24.35 10.76 -76.93
CA ARG A 112 23.33 10.33 -75.95
C ARG A 112 23.64 10.81 -74.57
N THR A 113 22.72 11.52 -73.98
CA THR A 113 22.82 11.98 -72.62
C THR A 113 21.63 11.47 -71.79
N GLU A 114 21.86 11.10 -70.54
CA GLU A 114 20.85 10.75 -69.56
C GLU A 114 20.79 11.80 -68.46
N SER A 115 19.60 12.19 -68.06
CA SER A 115 19.42 13.18 -66.97
C SER A 115 19.14 12.43 -65.66
N VAL A 116 19.96 12.73 -64.65
CA VAL A 116 19.83 12.16 -63.32
C VAL A 116 19.40 13.26 -62.34
N THR A 117 18.29 13.06 -61.71
CA THR A 117 17.80 13.98 -60.67
C THR A 117 18.54 13.73 -59.36
N ILE A 118 19.44 14.66 -59.04
CA ILE A 118 20.21 14.65 -57.76
C ILE A 118 19.33 15.16 -56.63
N MET A 119 18.57 16.23 -56.89
CA MET A 119 17.68 16.87 -55.92
C MET A 119 16.40 17.30 -56.69
N ALA A 120 15.26 16.80 -56.28
CA ALA A 120 13.99 17.23 -56.85
C ALA A 120 13.54 18.54 -56.17
N GLN A 121 12.86 19.43 -56.91
CA GLN A 121 12.26 20.63 -56.35
C GLN A 121 11.22 20.24 -55.27
N ASN A 122 10.39 19.25 -55.57
CA ASN A 122 9.46 18.63 -54.63
C ASN A 122 9.97 17.21 -54.33
N GLN A 123 10.76 17.07 -53.30
CA GLN A 123 11.39 15.80 -52.94
C GLN A 123 10.53 15.04 -51.94
N LEU A 124 10.26 13.80 -52.27
CA LEU A 124 9.56 12.83 -51.41
C LEU A 124 10.53 11.71 -51.03
N ASP A 125 10.67 11.52 -49.75
CA ASP A 125 11.47 10.43 -49.21
C ASP A 125 10.63 9.60 -48.20
N ALA A 126 10.61 8.28 -48.35
CA ALA A 126 10.09 7.35 -47.38
C ALA A 126 11.22 6.41 -46.98
N THR A 127 11.44 6.25 -45.71
CA THR A 127 12.50 5.41 -45.16
C THR A 127 11.92 4.42 -44.14
N PHE A 128 12.15 3.14 -44.34
CA PHE A 128 11.85 2.08 -43.40
C PHE A 128 13.17 1.57 -42.86
N SER A 129 13.30 1.52 -41.52
CA SER A 129 14.51 1.04 -40.89
C SER A 129 14.24 0.06 -39.77
N ALA A 130 15.07 -0.96 -39.66
CA ALA A 130 15.07 -1.89 -38.52
C ALA A 130 16.47 -1.88 -37.94
N THR A 131 16.59 -1.49 -36.67
CA THR A 131 17.86 -1.44 -35.93
C THR A 131 17.86 -2.47 -34.80
N LEU A 132 18.87 -3.35 -34.78
CA LEU A 132 19.09 -4.35 -33.75
C LEU A 132 20.39 -4.03 -33.00
N PRO A 133 20.34 -3.76 -31.68
CA PRO A 133 21.54 -3.74 -30.85
C PRO A 133 22.07 -5.17 -30.71
N ILE A 134 23.31 -5.43 -31.17
CA ILE A 134 23.96 -6.76 -31.08
C ILE A 134 24.72 -6.88 -29.78
N VAL A 135 25.48 -5.84 -29.43
CA VAL A 135 26.26 -5.77 -28.20
C VAL A 135 26.01 -4.42 -27.52
N ASP A 136 25.33 -4.45 -26.37
CA ASP A 136 25.16 -3.31 -25.48
C ASP A 136 25.21 -3.82 -24.03
N ILE A 137 26.43 -3.87 -23.46
CA ILE A 137 26.67 -4.34 -22.10
C ILE A 137 25.93 -3.42 -21.10
N GLY A 138 25.91 -2.12 -21.37
CA GLY A 138 25.20 -1.16 -20.51
C GLY A 138 23.69 -1.38 -20.47
N ALA A 139 23.09 -1.78 -21.59
CA ALA A 139 21.66 -2.13 -21.62
C ALA A 139 21.39 -3.38 -20.79
N TRP A 140 22.23 -4.40 -20.85
CA TRP A 140 22.08 -5.63 -20.04
C TRP A 140 22.15 -5.34 -18.54
N GLU A 141 23.11 -4.53 -18.10
CA GLU A 141 23.22 -4.14 -16.69
C GLU A 141 22.03 -3.27 -16.24
N ARG A 142 21.53 -2.37 -17.10
CA ARG A 142 20.29 -1.59 -16.83
C ARG A 142 19.07 -2.49 -16.69
N ILE A 143 18.95 -3.56 -17.48
CA ILE A 143 17.88 -4.56 -17.31
C ILE A 143 18.03 -5.26 -15.96
N GLY A 144 19.24 -5.63 -15.58
CA GLY A 144 19.53 -6.20 -14.27
C GLY A 144 19.12 -5.26 -13.13
N ALA A 145 19.46 -3.98 -13.22
CA ALA A 145 19.08 -2.96 -12.25
C ALA A 145 17.55 -2.78 -12.15
N ALA A 146 16.86 -2.71 -13.30
CA ALA A 146 15.41 -2.56 -13.34
C ALA A 146 14.67 -3.76 -12.70
N ARG A 147 15.15 -4.98 -12.94
CA ARG A 147 14.62 -6.19 -12.29
C ARG A 147 14.82 -6.15 -10.77
N ARG A 148 15.99 -5.73 -10.28
CA ARG A 148 16.22 -5.56 -8.83
C ARG A 148 15.32 -4.49 -8.22
N THR A 149 15.03 -3.43 -8.96
CA THR A 149 14.08 -2.39 -8.54
C THR A 149 12.66 -2.95 -8.43
N ALA A 150 12.24 -3.82 -9.36
CA ALA A 150 10.95 -4.51 -9.26
C ALA A 150 10.92 -5.50 -8.09
N ASP A 151 12.00 -6.23 -7.82
CA ASP A 151 12.11 -7.11 -6.64
C ASP A 151 12.04 -6.31 -5.33
N ALA A 152 12.66 -5.13 -5.28
CA ALA A 152 12.55 -4.22 -4.14
C ALA A 152 11.10 -3.75 -3.92
N ALA A 153 10.38 -3.42 -5.00
CA ALA A 153 8.97 -3.04 -4.91
C ALA A 153 8.08 -4.17 -4.39
N ARG A 154 8.30 -5.43 -4.81
CA ARG A 154 7.60 -6.61 -4.29
C ARG A 154 7.90 -6.87 -2.82
N ALA A 155 9.14 -6.63 -2.38
CA ALA A 155 9.48 -6.72 -0.98
C ALA A 155 8.84 -5.59 -0.17
N GLN A 156 8.75 -4.37 -0.72
CA GLN A 156 8.09 -3.24 -0.11
C GLN A 156 6.56 -3.46 0.01
N GLU A 157 5.92 -4.10 -0.98
CA GLU A 157 4.51 -4.49 -0.90
C GLU A 157 4.25 -5.37 0.33
N LYS A 158 5.10 -6.38 0.56
CA LYS A 158 5.01 -7.22 1.75
C LYS A 158 5.26 -6.45 3.05
N ALA A 159 6.14 -5.45 3.05
CA ALA A 159 6.34 -4.57 4.21
C ALA A 159 5.07 -3.76 4.49
N THR A 160 4.46 -3.18 3.46
CA THR A 160 3.19 -2.44 3.58
C THR A 160 2.04 -3.35 4.06
N GLU A 161 2.00 -4.63 3.63
CA GLU A 161 1.02 -5.58 4.20
C GLU A 161 1.16 -5.74 5.72
N LEU A 162 2.38 -5.74 6.26
CA LEU A 162 2.61 -5.79 7.71
C LEU A 162 2.17 -4.50 8.41
N ASP A 163 2.45 -3.35 7.81
CA ASP A 163 2.01 -2.06 8.33
C ASP A 163 0.48 -1.96 8.36
N VAL A 164 -0.20 -2.44 7.31
CA VAL A 164 -1.67 -2.53 7.26
C VAL A 164 -2.21 -3.47 8.34
N GLN A 165 -1.57 -4.65 8.55
CA GLN A 165 -1.97 -5.56 9.63
C GLN A 165 -1.84 -4.90 11.01
N ARG A 166 -0.78 -4.15 11.25
CA ARG A 166 -0.56 -3.38 12.50
C ARG A 166 -1.65 -2.31 12.67
N ALA A 167 -1.96 -1.55 11.63
CA ALA A 167 -2.99 -0.52 11.66
C ALA A 167 -4.40 -1.10 11.90
N VAL A 168 -4.72 -2.23 11.26
CA VAL A 168 -5.98 -2.95 11.48
C VAL A 168 -6.07 -3.47 12.91
N ALA A 169 -5.00 -4.07 13.45
CA ALA A 169 -4.99 -4.55 14.84
C ALA A 169 -5.19 -3.40 15.84
N GLN A 170 -4.55 -2.25 15.62
CA GLN A 170 -4.73 -1.07 16.45
C GLN A 170 -6.18 -0.59 16.44
N ALA A 171 -6.76 -0.41 15.27
CA ALA A 171 -8.15 0.05 15.13
C ALA A 171 -9.14 -0.97 15.71
N TYR A 172 -8.87 -2.26 15.57
CA TYR A 172 -9.68 -3.34 16.12
C TYR A 172 -9.73 -3.29 17.66
N PHE A 173 -8.58 -3.24 18.33
CA PHE A 173 -8.55 -3.19 19.79
C PHE A 173 -9.07 -1.86 20.33
N GLN A 174 -9.01 -0.76 19.57
CA GLN A 174 -9.70 0.49 19.90
C GLN A 174 -11.22 0.33 19.90
N VAL A 175 -11.80 -0.40 18.92
CA VAL A 175 -13.25 -0.70 18.91
C VAL A 175 -13.63 -1.55 20.12
N VAL A 176 -12.84 -2.58 20.43
CA VAL A 176 -13.10 -3.47 21.57
C VAL A 176 -13.04 -2.69 22.89
N ALA A 177 -12.05 -1.80 23.05
CA ALA A 177 -11.94 -0.93 24.23
C ALA A 177 -13.11 0.05 24.34
N ALA A 178 -13.47 0.73 23.24
CA ALA A 178 -14.56 1.70 23.24
C ALA A 178 -15.93 1.06 23.56
N ASP A 179 -16.17 -0.16 23.08
CA ASP A 179 -17.37 -0.93 23.40
C ASP A 179 -17.40 -1.34 24.89
N ALA A 180 -16.28 -1.76 25.44
CA ALA A 180 -16.18 -2.08 26.86
C ALA A 180 -16.35 -0.85 27.75
N VAL A 181 -15.80 0.31 27.36
CA VAL A 181 -16.01 1.58 28.07
C VAL A 181 -17.48 2.00 28.01
N LEU A 182 -18.15 1.86 26.87
CA LEU A 182 -19.60 2.16 26.75
C LEU A 182 -20.43 1.28 27.69
N ARG A 183 -20.12 -0.02 27.79
CA ARG A 183 -20.79 -0.93 28.75
C ARG A 183 -20.58 -0.44 30.19
N SER A 184 -19.35 -0.14 30.57
CA SER A 184 -19.03 0.35 31.92
C SER A 184 -19.69 1.71 32.21
N SER A 185 -19.80 2.61 31.23
CA SER A 185 -20.51 3.90 31.37
C SER A 185 -22.02 3.71 31.57
N ASN A 186 -22.63 2.73 30.88
CA ASN A 186 -24.05 2.39 31.08
C ASN A 186 -24.28 1.80 32.48
N GLU A 187 -23.42 0.90 32.97
CA GLU A 187 -23.47 0.36 34.33
C GLU A 187 -23.36 1.47 35.38
N ARG A 188 -22.43 2.44 35.17
CA ARG A 188 -22.33 3.63 36.04
C ARG A 188 -23.60 4.45 36.04
N ARG A 189 -24.21 4.71 34.87
CA ARG A 189 -25.48 5.46 34.76
C ARG A 189 -26.61 4.76 35.52
N GLU A 190 -26.74 3.43 35.36
CA GLU A 190 -27.74 2.63 36.06
C GLU A 190 -27.53 2.69 37.60
N THR A 191 -26.28 2.57 38.04
CA THR A 191 -25.92 2.69 39.46
C THR A 191 -26.21 4.09 39.99
N ALA A 192 -25.90 5.16 39.23
CA ALA A 192 -26.19 6.54 39.63
C ALA A 192 -27.70 6.81 39.69
N GLN A 193 -28.49 6.22 38.77
CA GLN A 193 -29.94 6.31 38.81
C GLN A 193 -30.51 5.63 40.09
N ALA A 194 -30.06 4.39 40.35
CA ALA A 194 -30.47 3.65 41.56
C ALA A 194 -30.09 4.42 42.88
N ASN A 195 -28.91 5.01 42.91
CA ASN A 195 -28.48 5.84 44.02
C ASN A 195 -29.32 7.09 44.19
N LEU A 196 -29.69 7.78 43.11
CA LEU A 196 -30.59 8.95 43.19
C LEU A 196 -31.96 8.55 43.76
N ASP A 197 -32.53 7.44 43.29
CA ASP A 197 -33.84 6.98 43.78
C ASP A 197 -33.77 6.56 45.26
N PHE A 198 -32.68 5.93 45.69
CA PHE A 198 -32.43 5.61 47.09
C PHE A 198 -32.32 6.87 47.96
N VAL A 199 -31.50 7.85 47.56
CA VAL A 199 -31.31 9.10 48.28
C VAL A 199 -32.62 9.90 48.34
N ARG A 200 -33.42 9.91 47.25
CA ARG A 200 -34.73 10.56 47.18
C ARG A 200 -35.70 9.96 48.23
N THR A 201 -35.74 8.64 48.33
CA THR A 201 -36.55 7.92 49.32
C THR A 201 -36.14 8.28 50.75
N ARG A 202 -34.85 8.33 51.04
CA ARG A 202 -34.32 8.72 52.39
C ARG A 202 -34.60 10.20 52.69
N HIS A 203 -34.54 11.08 51.71
CA HIS A 203 -34.85 12.50 51.89
C HIS A 203 -36.34 12.70 52.20
N SER A 204 -37.23 12.03 51.47
CA SER A 204 -38.66 12.09 51.74
C SER A 204 -39.03 11.53 53.12
N ALA A 205 -38.24 10.59 53.66
CA ALA A 205 -38.36 10.09 55.04
C ALA A 205 -37.70 10.99 56.08
N GLY A 206 -37.12 12.13 55.69
CA GLY A 206 -36.43 13.08 56.59
C GLY A 206 -35.06 12.60 57.12
N VAL A 207 -34.48 11.55 56.52
CA VAL A 207 -33.22 10.91 56.98
C VAL A 207 -32.00 11.41 56.24
N ALA A 208 -32.18 11.90 54.98
CA ALA A 208 -31.07 12.42 54.16
C ALA A 208 -31.18 13.93 53.95
N PRO A 209 -30.07 14.69 53.98
CA PRO A 209 -30.06 16.13 53.68
C PRO A 209 -30.42 16.40 52.20
N GLU A 210 -30.99 17.59 51.94
CA GLU A 210 -31.26 18.05 50.56
C GLU A 210 -29.97 18.10 49.68
N LEU A 211 -28.82 18.42 50.30
CA LEU A 211 -27.54 18.45 49.63
C LEU A 211 -27.19 17.09 49.00
N ASP A 212 -27.49 15.98 49.66
CA ASP A 212 -27.24 14.64 49.14
C ASP A 212 -28.10 14.33 47.91
N LEU A 213 -29.36 14.78 47.92
CA LEU A 213 -30.27 14.67 46.78
C LEU A 213 -29.76 15.45 45.56
N VAL A 214 -29.29 16.69 45.76
CA VAL A 214 -28.71 17.52 44.68
C VAL A 214 -27.44 16.91 44.15
N ARG A 215 -26.59 16.38 45.01
CA ARG A 215 -25.34 15.66 44.61
C ARG A 215 -25.65 14.40 43.81
N ALA A 216 -26.62 13.61 44.23
CA ALA A 216 -27.03 12.39 43.51
C ALA A 216 -27.60 12.71 42.11
N ALA A 217 -28.39 13.79 42.01
CA ALA A 217 -28.91 14.26 40.72
C ALA A 217 -27.77 14.74 39.80
N ALA A 218 -26.78 15.48 40.31
CA ALA A 218 -25.63 15.93 39.55
C ALA A 218 -24.77 14.75 39.06
N GLU A 219 -24.63 13.70 39.89
CA GLU A 219 -23.86 12.48 39.51
C GLU A 219 -24.56 11.72 38.38
N LEU A 220 -25.87 11.61 38.38
CA LEU A 220 -26.64 11.01 37.29
C LEU A 220 -26.41 11.76 35.96
N GLU A 221 -26.44 13.10 36.00
CA GLU A 221 -26.18 13.89 34.79
C GLU A 221 -24.72 13.74 34.31
N SER A 222 -23.75 13.65 35.21
CA SER A 222 -22.37 13.32 34.89
C SER A 222 -22.26 11.94 34.22
N ALA A 223 -22.90 10.91 34.78
CA ALA A 223 -22.91 9.57 34.20
C ALA A 223 -23.59 9.51 32.80
N ARG A 224 -24.61 10.34 32.56
CA ARG A 224 -25.22 10.50 31.21
C ARG A 224 -24.26 11.12 30.20
N GLN A 225 -23.46 12.11 30.65
CA GLN A 225 -22.42 12.69 29.78
C GLN A 225 -21.36 11.65 29.39
N ASP A 226 -20.94 10.80 30.34
CA ASP A 226 -19.97 9.73 30.07
C ASP A 226 -20.50 8.70 29.05
N VAL A 227 -21.80 8.35 29.12
CA VAL A 227 -22.43 7.49 28.11
C VAL A 227 -22.39 8.15 26.73
N THR A 228 -22.75 9.43 26.65
CA THR A 228 -22.76 10.18 25.37
C THR A 228 -21.36 10.23 24.75
N GLU A 229 -20.34 10.49 25.57
CA GLU A 229 -18.94 10.51 25.12
C GLU A 229 -18.48 9.10 24.67
N ALA A 230 -18.80 8.05 25.44
CA ALA A 230 -18.45 6.68 25.09
C ALA A 230 -19.12 6.21 23.77
N GLU A 231 -20.39 6.58 23.56
CA GLU A 231 -21.07 6.33 22.29
C GLU A 231 -20.41 7.03 21.10
N TYR A 232 -19.99 8.28 21.31
CA TYR A 232 -19.25 9.03 20.28
C TYR A 232 -17.93 8.34 19.94
N GLN A 233 -17.14 7.98 20.95
CA GLN A 233 -15.86 7.31 20.77
C GLN A 233 -16.00 5.95 20.07
N LEU A 234 -17.02 5.17 20.42
CA LEU A 234 -17.31 3.90 19.75
C LEU A 234 -17.67 4.11 18.26
N ARG A 235 -18.46 5.13 17.93
CA ARG A 235 -18.79 5.44 16.53
C ARG A 235 -17.53 5.82 15.73
N ILE A 236 -16.64 6.64 16.30
CA ILE A 236 -15.39 7.02 15.67
C ILE A 236 -14.47 5.80 15.48
N ALA A 237 -14.31 4.98 16.52
CA ALA A 237 -13.47 3.78 16.45
C ALA A 237 -13.98 2.79 15.39
N ARG A 238 -15.29 2.53 15.33
CA ARG A 238 -15.91 1.69 14.28
C ARG A 238 -15.67 2.24 12.89
N ARG A 239 -15.83 3.55 12.71
CA ARG A 239 -15.55 4.20 11.40
C ARG A 239 -14.09 4.09 11.01
N SER A 240 -13.17 4.28 11.95
CA SER A 240 -11.73 4.12 11.73
C SER A 240 -11.39 2.69 11.27
N LEU A 241 -11.90 1.68 12.00
CA LEU A 241 -11.69 0.27 11.64
C LEU A 241 -12.27 -0.03 10.25
N ALA A 242 -13.49 0.42 9.95
CA ALA A 242 -14.10 0.24 8.64
C ALA A 242 -13.26 0.86 7.51
N THR A 243 -12.68 2.04 7.75
CA THR A 243 -11.83 2.72 6.76
C THR A 243 -10.53 1.95 6.51
N VAL A 244 -9.84 1.51 7.58
CA VAL A 244 -8.55 0.82 7.46
C VAL A 244 -8.72 -0.60 6.91
N ALA A 245 -9.74 -1.33 7.38
CA ALA A 245 -9.95 -2.73 6.99
C ALA A 245 -10.80 -2.89 5.71
N GLY A 246 -11.56 -1.86 5.31
CA GLY A 246 -12.51 -1.97 4.19
C GLY A 246 -13.70 -2.88 4.49
N LEU A 247 -14.01 -3.13 5.79
CA LEU A 247 -15.08 -4.01 6.27
C LEU A 247 -15.80 -3.32 7.44
N GLU A 248 -17.11 -3.21 7.36
CA GLU A 248 -17.93 -2.65 8.44
C GLU A 248 -17.97 -3.62 9.64
N PRO A 249 -17.63 -3.14 10.87
CA PRO A 249 -17.70 -3.96 12.06
C PRO A 249 -19.13 -4.25 12.48
N SER A 250 -19.42 -5.50 12.84
CA SER A 250 -20.71 -5.90 13.40
C SER A 250 -20.98 -5.19 14.73
N PRO A 251 -22.25 -4.96 15.09
CA PRO A 251 -22.60 -4.20 16.29
C PRO A 251 -22.27 -4.88 17.63
N GLY A 252 -21.87 -6.15 17.63
CA GLY A 252 -21.52 -6.89 18.83
C GLY A 252 -20.20 -6.47 19.44
N GLY A 253 -20.01 -6.76 20.74
CA GLY A 253 -18.76 -6.57 21.47
C GLY A 253 -17.94 -7.86 21.54
N LEU A 254 -16.68 -7.72 21.89
CA LEU A 254 -15.77 -8.81 22.25
C LEU A 254 -15.28 -8.56 23.68
N GLU A 255 -15.15 -9.63 24.47
CA GLU A 255 -14.50 -9.51 25.77
C GLU A 255 -12.98 -9.44 25.59
N LEU A 256 -12.37 -8.45 26.26
CA LEU A 256 -10.92 -8.34 26.33
C LEU A 256 -10.37 -9.47 27.20
N SER A 257 -9.42 -10.22 26.68
CA SER A 257 -8.69 -11.18 27.50
C SER A 257 -7.77 -10.45 28.45
N ASP A 258 -7.87 -10.79 29.73
CA ASP A 258 -7.02 -10.28 30.81
C ASP A 258 -5.72 -11.08 30.95
N ASP A 259 -5.30 -11.78 29.90
CA ASP A 259 -4.09 -12.60 29.95
C ASP A 259 -2.83 -11.73 30.09
N THR A 260 -2.20 -11.83 31.27
CA THR A 260 -0.92 -11.18 31.58
C THR A 260 0.23 -12.17 31.67
N SER A 261 0.09 -13.36 31.02
CA SER A 261 1.17 -14.34 30.94
C SER A 261 2.43 -13.73 30.28
N PRO A 262 3.63 -14.11 30.75
CA PRO A 262 4.85 -13.62 30.13
C PRO A 262 4.99 -14.11 28.70
N GLU A 263 5.48 -13.22 27.83
CA GLU A 263 5.84 -13.58 26.45
C GLU A 263 7.09 -14.48 26.42
N ALA A 264 7.26 -15.16 25.29
CA ALA A 264 8.48 -15.90 25.01
C ALA A 264 9.71 -14.97 25.06
N PRO A 265 10.94 -15.49 25.35
CA PRO A 265 12.15 -14.67 25.36
C PRO A 265 12.37 -13.89 24.07
N LEU A 266 12.97 -12.69 24.18
CA LEU A 266 13.22 -11.77 23.04
C LEU A 266 13.95 -12.45 21.88
N GLU A 267 14.87 -13.37 22.18
CA GLU A 267 15.69 -14.08 21.18
C GLU A 267 14.84 -14.83 20.16
N ILE A 268 13.66 -15.31 20.55
CA ILE A 268 12.73 -16.01 19.64
C ILE A 268 12.12 -15.07 18.60
N PHE A 269 11.98 -13.79 18.93
CA PHE A 269 11.41 -12.76 18.05
C PHE A 269 12.46 -12.12 17.14
N THR A 270 13.74 -12.16 17.52
CA THR A 270 14.85 -11.60 16.72
C THR A 270 15.37 -12.56 15.65
N VAL A 271 15.07 -13.87 15.76
CA VAL A 271 15.42 -14.86 14.74
C VAL A 271 14.68 -14.55 13.43
N GLY A 272 15.41 -14.12 12.40
CA GLY A 272 14.84 -13.81 11.10
C GLY A 272 14.71 -12.32 10.78
N SER A 273 15.22 -11.43 11.63
CA SER A 273 15.19 -9.97 11.37
C SER A 273 15.80 -9.59 10.02
N SER A 274 16.81 -10.33 9.55
CA SER A 274 17.43 -10.14 8.23
C SER A 274 16.52 -10.51 7.04
N SER A 275 15.46 -11.28 7.26
CA SER A 275 14.49 -11.69 6.24
C SER A 275 13.22 -10.84 6.22
N LEU A 276 13.15 -9.81 7.07
CA LEU A 276 12.02 -8.89 7.09
C LEU A 276 11.86 -8.19 5.73
N PRO A 277 10.61 -8.04 5.24
CA PRO A 277 10.35 -7.48 3.92
C PRO A 277 10.96 -6.08 3.70
N SER A 278 10.96 -5.20 4.70
CA SER A 278 11.59 -3.88 4.64
C SER A 278 13.12 -3.96 4.45
N VAL A 279 13.77 -4.92 5.12
CA VAL A 279 15.22 -5.15 4.99
C VAL A 279 15.54 -5.71 3.61
N LEU A 280 14.72 -6.65 3.12
CA LEU A 280 14.86 -7.20 1.77
C LEU A 280 14.68 -6.11 0.70
N ALA A 281 13.68 -5.23 0.84
CA ALA A 281 13.45 -4.11 -0.08
C ALA A 281 14.65 -3.17 -0.16
N ALA A 282 15.21 -2.79 0.98
CA ALA A 282 16.42 -1.97 1.05
C ALA A 282 17.65 -2.69 0.44
N GLY A 283 17.77 -3.99 0.67
CA GLY A 283 18.83 -4.82 0.09
C GLY A 283 18.75 -4.92 -1.43
N GLU A 284 17.55 -5.15 -2.00
CA GLU A 284 17.36 -5.17 -3.46
C GLU A 284 17.59 -3.79 -4.09
N THR A 285 17.24 -2.72 -3.39
CA THR A 285 17.54 -1.34 -3.82
C THR A 285 19.06 -1.10 -3.89
N ALA A 286 19.82 -1.61 -2.92
CA ALA A 286 21.27 -1.51 -2.94
C ALA A 286 21.88 -2.32 -4.10
N ARG A 287 21.39 -3.53 -4.38
CA ARG A 287 21.82 -4.35 -5.53
C ARG A 287 21.46 -3.69 -6.87
N ALA A 288 20.30 -3.01 -6.96
CA ALA A 288 19.95 -2.23 -8.14
C ALA A 288 20.94 -1.07 -8.38
N ALA A 289 21.34 -0.38 -7.32
CA ALA A 289 22.34 0.68 -7.41
C ALA A 289 23.72 0.14 -7.85
N GLU A 290 24.14 -1.04 -7.38
CA GLU A 290 25.35 -1.71 -7.82
C GLU A 290 25.32 -2.04 -9.32
N ARG A 291 24.19 -2.59 -9.82
CA ARG A 291 24.00 -2.84 -11.24
C ARG A 291 24.02 -1.56 -12.08
N ASN A 292 23.57 -0.44 -11.53
CA ASN A 292 23.67 0.86 -12.18
C ASN A 292 25.12 1.35 -12.29
N VAL A 293 26.01 1.03 -11.33
CA VAL A 293 27.45 1.28 -11.45
C VAL A 293 28.01 0.53 -12.66
N ASP A 294 27.72 -0.78 -12.76
CA ASP A 294 28.19 -1.62 -13.86
C ASP A 294 27.63 -1.13 -15.20
N ALA A 295 26.37 -0.71 -15.25
CA ALA A 295 25.76 -0.12 -16.43
C ALA A 295 26.45 1.19 -16.87
N THR A 296 26.91 2.00 -15.91
CA THR A 296 27.61 3.26 -16.18
C THR A 296 29.05 3.00 -16.65
N ARG A 297 29.74 2.04 -16.01
CA ARG A 297 31.06 1.58 -16.46
C ARG A 297 31.02 1.00 -17.87
N ALA A 298 29.93 0.31 -18.21
CA ALA A 298 29.75 -0.24 -19.54
C ALA A 298 29.72 0.83 -20.65
N GLY A 299 29.49 2.09 -20.33
CA GLY A 299 29.66 3.22 -21.25
C GLY A 299 31.09 3.40 -21.79
N LEU A 300 32.09 2.79 -21.13
CA LEU A 300 33.49 2.75 -21.61
C LEU A 300 33.74 1.65 -22.63
N TYR A 301 32.81 0.73 -22.88
CA TYR A 301 32.91 -0.32 -23.87
C TYR A 301 32.20 0.08 -25.17
N PRO A 302 32.64 -0.44 -26.33
CA PRO A 302 31.95 -0.19 -27.58
C PRO A 302 30.57 -0.86 -27.62
N THR A 303 29.63 -0.20 -28.26
CA THR A 303 28.31 -0.76 -28.63
C THR A 303 28.33 -1.17 -30.11
N ILE A 304 27.70 -2.29 -30.44
CA ILE A 304 27.59 -2.81 -31.81
C ILE A 304 26.11 -2.93 -32.14
N SER A 305 25.71 -2.34 -33.26
CA SER A 305 24.36 -2.46 -33.81
C SER A 305 24.37 -2.79 -35.30
N ALA A 306 23.32 -3.44 -35.77
CA ALA A 306 23.04 -3.65 -37.16
C ALA A 306 21.74 -2.92 -37.56
N THR A 307 21.79 -2.18 -38.66
CA THR A 307 20.65 -1.48 -39.18
C THR A 307 20.38 -1.92 -40.63
N ALA A 308 19.17 -2.36 -40.92
CA ALA A 308 18.64 -2.54 -42.24
C ALA A 308 17.77 -1.35 -42.58
N THR A 309 17.99 -0.73 -43.73
CA THR A 309 17.23 0.42 -44.20
C THR A 309 16.74 0.19 -45.62
N GLU A 310 15.48 0.48 -45.90
CA GLU A 310 14.94 0.61 -47.23
C GLU A 310 14.48 2.06 -47.44
N ARG A 311 14.92 2.66 -48.55
CA ARG A 311 14.56 4.04 -48.89
C ARG A 311 13.92 4.10 -50.27
N VAL A 312 12.77 4.78 -50.31
CA VAL A 312 12.05 5.10 -51.53
C VAL A 312 12.09 6.61 -51.74
N THR A 313 12.59 7.09 -52.88
CA THR A 313 12.75 8.52 -53.14
C THR A 313 12.48 8.83 -54.60
N ASN A 314 11.99 10.03 -54.90
CA ASN A 314 11.87 10.56 -56.27
C ASN A 314 13.13 11.32 -56.74
N ALA A 315 14.17 11.38 -55.93
CA ALA A 315 15.48 11.96 -56.24
C ALA A 315 16.60 10.95 -55.89
N PRO A 316 16.69 9.84 -56.65
CA PRO A 316 17.64 8.76 -56.33
C PRO A 316 19.11 9.12 -56.63
N GLY A 317 19.39 10.22 -57.28
CA GLY A 317 20.72 10.59 -57.75
C GLY A 317 21.24 9.59 -58.78
N PHE A 318 22.46 9.11 -58.64
CA PHE A 318 23.07 8.09 -59.50
C PHE A 318 22.68 6.66 -59.10
N GLY A 319 21.84 6.48 -58.07
CA GLY A 319 21.35 5.19 -57.62
C GLY A 319 19.99 4.82 -58.21
N GLN A 320 19.39 3.78 -57.62
CA GLN A 320 18.03 3.33 -57.97
C GLN A 320 17.10 3.59 -56.75
N SER A 321 15.81 3.69 -57.02
CA SER A 321 14.77 3.76 -56.00
C SER A 321 13.71 2.73 -56.34
N PRO A 322 13.28 1.85 -55.39
CA PRO A 322 13.77 1.73 -54.01
C PRO A 322 15.17 1.11 -53.90
N TYR A 323 15.88 1.36 -52.80
CA TYR A 323 17.10 0.64 -52.49
C TYR A 323 17.18 0.25 -51.02
N TYR A 324 17.85 -0.85 -50.71
CA TYR A 324 18.09 -1.29 -49.37
C TYR A 324 19.58 -1.19 -48.99
N GLN A 325 19.84 -1.07 -47.71
CA GLN A 325 21.18 -0.98 -47.17
C GLN A 325 21.24 -1.72 -45.84
N PHE A 326 22.29 -2.52 -45.65
CA PHE A 326 22.65 -3.11 -44.35
C PHE A 326 23.91 -2.44 -43.83
N VAL A 327 23.84 -1.94 -42.57
CA VAL A 327 24.96 -1.24 -41.95
C VAL A 327 25.25 -1.87 -40.58
N GLY A 328 26.45 -2.37 -40.40
CA GLY A 328 27.01 -2.70 -39.09
C GLY A 328 27.71 -1.48 -38.53
N THR A 329 27.33 -1.03 -37.32
CA THR A 329 27.93 0.15 -36.70
C THR A 329 28.54 -0.27 -35.36
N ALA A 330 29.82 -0.01 -35.18
CA ALA A 330 30.52 -0.10 -33.89
C ALA A 330 30.77 1.33 -33.40
N THR A 331 30.19 1.68 -32.26
CA THR A 331 30.36 3.02 -31.66
C THR A 331 31.14 2.89 -30.35
N TRP A 332 32.29 3.56 -30.31
CA TRP A 332 33.08 3.67 -29.09
C TRP A 332 33.28 5.12 -28.73
N ARG A 333 32.79 5.52 -27.56
CA ARG A 333 32.95 6.88 -27.04
C ARG A 333 33.80 6.83 -25.77
N PHE A 334 34.80 7.67 -25.72
CA PHE A 334 35.64 7.84 -24.56
C PHE A 334 35.62 9.32 -24.18
N ASP A 335 34.95 9.66 -23.09
CA ASP A 335 34.93 11.02 -22.57
C ASP A 335 35.07 11.02 -21.02
N GLY A 336 35.60 12.13 -20.48
CA GLY A 336 35.79 12.28 -19.05
C GLY A 336 34.47 12.34 -18.25
N SER A 337 33.34 12.63 -18.89
CA SER A 337 32.03 12.64 -18.24
C SER A 337 31.60 11.25 -17.79
N THR A 338 31.91 10.22 -18.57
CA THR A 338 31.62 8.82 -18.23
C THR A 338 32.38 8.37 -16.98
N ILE A 339 33.63 8.85 -16.80
CA ILE A 339 34.43 8.56 -15.61
C ILE A 339 33.79 9.22 -14.37
N ALA A 340 33.40 10.48 -14.49
CA ALA A 340 32.75 11.21 -13.41
C ALA A 340 31.38 10.61 -13.06
N GLN A 341 30.59 10.19 -14.05
CA GLN A 341 29.32 9.50 -13.86
C GLN A 341 29.49 8.17 -13.12
N THR A 342 30.53 7.39 -13.46
CA THR A 342 30.84 6.14 -12.76
C THR A 342 31.18 6.39 -11.30
N SER A 343 32.01 7.42 -11.02
CA SER A 343 32.32 7.79 -9.64
C SER A 343 31.07 8.24 -8.86
N ALA A 344 30.18 8.99 -9.48
CA ALA A 344 28.91 9.39 -8.88
C ALA A 344 28.01 8.17 -8.60
N ALA A 345 27.94 7.23 -9.53
CA ALA A 345 27.18 5.97 -9.36
C ALA A 345 27.76 5.11 -8.23
N ASP A 346 29.10 5.02 -8.10
CA ASP A 346 29.76 4.32 -6.98
C ASP A 346 29.37 4.92 -5.63
N ARG A 347 29.33 6.25 -5.52
CA ARG A 347 28.86 6.93 -4.28
C ARG A 347 27.38 6.72 -4.01
N ALA A 348 26.56 6.65 -5.04
CA ALA A 348 25.15 6.33 -4.91
C ALA A 348 24.92 4.89 -4.42
N ALA A 349 25.69 3.93 -4.92
CA ALA A 349 25.66 2.54 -4.47
C ALA A 349 26.12 2.42 -3.01
N GLU A 350 27.19 3.11 -2.61
CA GLU A 350 27.64 3.17 -1.22
C GLU A 350 26.54 3.72 -0.29
N ALA A 351 25.89 4.82 -0.68
CA ALA A 351 24.77 5.39 0.07
C ALA A 351 23.59 4.40 0.19
N ALA A 352 23.33 3.61 -0.86
CA ALA A 352 22.27 2.59 -0.85
C ALA A 352 22.61 1.43 0.09
N ARG A 353 23.89 0.98 0.14
CA ARG A 353 24.36 -0.03 1.11
C ARG A 353 24.19 0.43 2.56
N VAL A 354 24.57 1.69 2.85
CA VAL A 354 24.41 2.27 4.20
C VAL A 354 22.91 2.33 4.58
N ARG A 355 22.03 2.65 3.63
CA ARG A 355 20.57 2.61 3.88
C ARG A 355 20.06 1.19 4.17
N ALA A 356 20.58 0.19 3.46
CA ALA A 356 20.21 -1.21 3.71
C ALA A 356 20.71 -1.69 5.09
N GLU A 357 21.91 -1.28 5.51
CA GLU A 357 22.40 -1.55 6.87
C GLU A 357 21.55 -0.86 7.94
N ARG A 358 21.19 0.40 7.71
CA ARG A 358 20.26 1.15 8.57
C ARG A 358 18.92 0.42 8.69
N ALA A 359 18.30 0.04 7.59
CA ALA A 359 17.01 -0.65 7.58
C ALA A 359 17.06 -1.95 8.40
N ARG A 360 18.18 -2.67 8.39
CA ARG A 360 18.37 -3.86 9.23
C ARG A 360 18.40 -3.52 10.72
N ARG A 361 19.13 -2.47 11.12
CA ARG A 361 19.19 -2.04 12.52
C ARG A 361 17.85 -1.51 13.00
N GLU A 362 17.17 -0.70 12.18
CA GLU A 362 15.82 -0.20 12.49
C GLU A 362 14.81 -1.35 12.69
N ALA A 363 14.93 -2.42 11.91
CA ALA A 363 14.11 -3.61 12.06
C ALA A 363 14.40 -4.37 13.37
N GLU A 364 15.67 -4.50 13.76
CA GLU A 364 16.09 -5.08 15.04
C GLU A 364 15.59 -4.24 16.22
N ASP A 365 15.74 -2.91 16.13
CA ASP A 365 15.25 -1.96 17.13
C ASP A 365 13.72 -1.96 17.26
N ALA A 366 12.99 -2.10 16.15
CA ALA A 366 11.54 -2.19 16.16
C ALA A 366 11.04 -3.41 16.94
N VAL A 367 11.64 -4.59 16.71
CA VAL A 367 11.31 -5.82 17.47
C VAL A 367 11.62 -5.63 18.96
N PHE A 368 12.77 -5.05 19.29
CA PHE A 368 13.15 -4.78 20.68
C PHE A 368 12.16 -3.82 21.34
N ASN A 369 11.81 -2.72 20.69
CA ASN A 369 10.88 -1.72 21.21
C ASN A 369 9.47 -2.30 21.42
N ASP A 370 8.97 -3.09 20.47
CA ASP A 370 7.66 -3.74 20.60
C ASP A 370 7.67 -4.80 21.71
N TYR A 371 8.76 -5.54 21.90
CA TYR A 371 8.92 -6.44 23.04
C TYR A 371 8.88 -5.70 24.38
N GLN A 372 9.62 -4.61 24.50
CA GLN A 372 9.60 -3.77 25.70
C GLN A 372 8.22 -3.13 25.94
N ALA A 373 7.50 -2.81 24.86
CA ALA A 373 6.13 -2.33 24.97
C ALA A 373 5.20 -3.40 25.57
N VAL A 374 5.33 -4.67 25.17
CA VAL A 374 4.55 -5.78 25.76
C VAL A 374 4.87 -5.94 27.25
N VAL A 375 6.16 -5.95 27.64
CA VAL A 375 6.56 -6.06 29.03
C VAL A 375 5.96 -4.92 29.88
N ARG A 376 6.10 -3.68 29.40
CA ARG A 376 5.53 -2.49 30.05
C ARG A 376 4.00 -2.56 30.17
N GLN A 377 3.29 -2.95 29.11
CA GLN A 377 1.83 -3.01 29.13
C GLN A 377 1.32 -4.17 29.99
N SER A 378 2.04 -5.28 30.07
CA SER A 378 1.73 -6.37 31.00
C SER A 378 1.76 -5.91 32.45
N GLU A 379 2.83 -5.20 32.88
CA GLU A 379 2.93 -4.66 34.23
C GLU A 379 1.88 -3.57 34.51
N LYS A 380 1.59 -2.70 33.53
CA LYS A 380 0.52 -1.69 33.62
C LYS A 380 -0.85 -2.35 33.82
N THR A 381 -1.13 -3.44 33.09
CA THR A 381 -2.39 -4.18 33.19
C THR A 381 -2.53 -4.85 34.56
N LYS A 382 -1.46 -5.44 35.11
CA LYS A 382 -1.45 -6.01 36.48
C LYS A 382 -1.75 -4.95 37.54
N ALA A 383 -1.12 -3.78 37.42
CA ALA A 383 -1.33 -2.66 38.36
C ALA A 383 -2.76 -2.11 38.25
N ALA A 384 -3.28 -1.94 37.00
CA ALA A 384 -4.65 -1.48 36.76
C ALA A 384 -5.71 -2.47 37.30
N ARG A 385 -5.44 -3.77 37.23
CA ARG A 385 -6.31 -4.81 37.80
C ARG A 385 -6.34 -4.69 39.32
N ALA A 386 -5.18 -4.61 39.99
CA ALA A 386 -5.12 -4.44 41.40
C ALA A 386 -5.79 -3.14 41.88
N GLN A 387 -5.64 -2.05 41.13
CA GLN A 387 -6.34 -0.79 41.39
C GLN A 387 -7.85 -0.96 41.28
N ARG A 388 -8.35 -1.59 40.19
CA ARG A 388 -9.78 -1.83 40.00
C ARG A 388 -10.36 -2.66 41.17
N ASP A 389 -9.69 -3.75 41.55
CA ASP A 389 -10.17 -4.62 42.65
C ASP A 389 -10.26 -3.86 43.96
N SER A 390 -9.26 -3.04 44.26
CA SER A 390 -9.25 -2.20 45.49
C SER A 390 -10.31 -1.09 45.45
N SER A 391 -10.49 -0.43 44.27
CA SER A 391 -11.48 0.65 44.12
C SER A 391 -12.91 0.11 44.16
N THR A 392 -13.18 -1.06 43.58
CA THR A 392 -14.48 -1.73 43.64
C THR A 392 -14.84 -2.08 45.09
N LEU A 393 -13.88 -2.68 45.84
CA LEU A 393 -14.08 -2.98 47.26
C LEU A 393 -14.35 -1.71 48.07
N ALA A 394 -13.59 -0.63 47.84
CA ALA A 394 -13.79 0.65 48.51
C ALA A 394 -15.18 1.26 48.24
N ALA A 395 -15.66 1.17 47.00
CA ALA A 395 -16.99 1.64 46.62
C ALA A 395 -18.11 0.83 47.30
N ASP A 396 -17.96 -0.48 47.40
CA ASP A 396 -18.89 -1.34 48.10
C ASP A 396 -18.94 -1.04 49.62
N ILE A 397 -17.79 -0.87 50.25
CA ILE A 397 -17.69 -0.50 51.68
C ILE A 397 -18.31 0.89 51.92
N ALA A 398 -18.00 1.88 51.08
CA ALA A 398 -18.56 3.23 51.20
C ALA A 398 -20.08 3.21 51.12
N ARG A 399 -20.65 2.46 50.19
CA ARG A 399 -22.09 2.29 50.03
C ARG A 399 -22.72 1.63 51.26
N GLN A 400 -22.19 0.51 51.76
CA GLN A 400 -22.67 -0.18 52.93
C GLN A 400 -22.65 0.72 54.19
N ARG A 401 -21.59 1.51 54.39
CA ARG A 401 -21.47 2.44 55.50
C ARG A 401 -22.49 3.60 55.42
N TYR A 402 -22.76 4.09 54.20
CA TYR A 402 -23.78 5.11 54.00
C TYR A 402 -25.19 4.55 54.27
N GLU A 403 -25.49 3.34 53.80
CA GLU A 403 -26.73 2.63 54.08
C GLU A 403 -26.94 2.44 55.60
N ALA A 404 -25.90 2.11 56.34
CA ALA A 404 -25.89 2.00 57.77
C ALA A 404 -25.89 3.35 58.54
N GLY A 405 -25.82 4.49 57.86
CA GLY A 405 -25.79 5.83 58.42
C GLY A 405 -24.44 6.21 59.10
N THR A 406 -23.35 5.49 58.83
CA THR A 406 -22.01 5.69 59.42
C THR A 406 -21.02 6.40 58.50
N ALA A 407 -21.41 6.75 57.28
CA ALA A 407 -20.64 7.55 56.33
C ALA A 407 -21.51 8.61 55.68
N ASN A 408 -20.89 9.62 55.06
CA ASN A 408 -21.60 10.64 54.31
C ASN A 408 -21.73 10.24 52.83
N TYR A 409 -22.64 10.88 52.07
CA TYR A 409 -22.86 10.59 50.66
C TYR A 409 -21.67 10.96 49.78
N LEU A 410 -20.85 11.93 50.18
CA LEU A 410 -19.65 12.32 49.45
C LEU A 410 -18.63 11.18 49.38
N ASP A 411 -18.52 10.35 50.42
CA ASP A 411 -17.62 9.19 50.43
C ASP A 411 -18.07 8.16 49.40
N VAL A 412 -19.40 7.91 49.28
CA VAL A 412 -19.97 7.03 48.25
C VAL A 412 -19.69 7.56 46.83
N LEU A 413 -19.90 8.87 46.66
CA LEU A 413 -19.70 9.53 45.37
C LEU A 413 -18.25 9.47 44.90
N THR A 414 -17.31 9.74 45.83
CA THR A 414 -15.85 9.69 45.55
C THR A 414 -15.43 8.27 45.19
N ALA A 415 -15.80 7.29 46.01
CA ALA A 415 -15.45 5.90 45.82
C ALA A 415 -16.06 5.32 44.50
N ALA A 416 -17.28 5.72 44.14
CA ALA A 416 -17.92 5.32 42.89
C ALA A 416 -17.20 5.90 41.63
N ARG A 417 -16.73 7.15 41.73
CA ARG A 417 -15.94 7.78 40.66
C ARG A 417 -14.58 7.09 40.50
N ASP A 418 -13.92 6.78 41.60
CA ASP A 418 -12.63 6.08 41.61
C ASP A 418 -12.75 4.66 41.03
N ASP A 419 -13.83 3.93 41.38
CA ASP A 419 -14.12 2.61 40.80
C ASP A 419 -14.35 2.67 39.28
N PHE A 420 -15.15 3.62 38.81
CA PHE A 420 -15.35 3.80 37.38
C PHE A 420 -14.05 4.16 36.66
N ALA A 421 -13.25 5.09 37.19
CA ALA A 421 -11.98 5.47 36.60
C ALA A 421 -11.00 4.28 36.55
N ALA A 422 -10.95 3.45 37.60
CA ALA A 422 -10.14 2.24 37.63
C ALA A 422 -10.60 1.17 36.63
N LYS A 423 -11.92 0.99 36.44
CA LYS A 423 -12.47 0.09 35.40
C LYS A 423 -12.09 0.54 34.00
N VAL A 424 -12.23 1.83 33.69
CA VAL A 424 -11.83 2.40 32.39
C VAL A 424 -10.31 2.24 32.17
N ALA A 425 -9.50 2.49 33.19
CA ALA A 425 -8.05 2.32 33.11
C ALA A 425 -7.65 0.85 32.83
N LEU A 426 -8.33 -0.12 33.46
CA LEU A 426 -8.08 -1.55 33.18
C LEU A 426 -8.49 -1.93 31.72
N ILE A 427 -9.65 -1.46 31.24
CA ILE A 427 -10.10 -1.71 29.88
C ILE A 427 -9.05 -1.21 28.87
N GLN A 428 -8.58 0.03 29.06
CA GLN A 428 -7.56 0.62 28.18
C GLN A 428 -6.23 -0.14 28.25
N ALA A 429 -5.76 -0.48 29.47
CA ALA A 429 -4.52 -1.22 29.67
C ALA A 429 -4.57 -2.62 29.02
N SER A 430 -5.72 -3.32 29.12
CA SER A 430 -5.91 -4.64 28.50
C SER A 430 -5.95 -4.56 26.98
N ALA A 431 -6.60 -3.55 26.42
CA ALA A 431 -6.60 -3.32 24.96
C ALA A 431 -5.21 -2.95 24.43
N ASP A 432 -4.49 -2.08 25.15
CA ASP A 432 -3.11 -1.71 24.84
C ASP A 432 -2.17 -2.93 24.86
N LEU A 433 -2.33 -3.84 25.84
CA LEU A 433 -1.56 -5.08 25.93
C LEU A 433 -1.86 -6.00 24.74
N ALA A 434 -3.13 -6.18 24.40
CA ALA A 434 -3.53 -7.00 23.26
C ALA A 434 -2.97 -6.45 21.94
N TYR A 435 -3.02 -5.12 21.74
CA TYR A 435 -2.38 -4.47 20.60
C TYR A 435 -0.86 -4.62 20.62
N ALA A 436 -0.19 -4.40 21.75
CA ALA A 436 1.28 -4.53 21.85
C ALA A 436 1.75 -5.94 21.48
N ARG A 437 1.03 -6.99 21.90
CA ARG A 437 1.29 -8.36 21.48
C ARG A 437 1.12 -8.55 19.98
N ALA A 438 0.02 -8.08 19.41
CA ALA A 438 -0.20 -8.13 17.98
C ALA A 438 0.91 -7.40 17.21
N ALA A 439 1.32 -6.21 17.66
CA ALA A 439 2.40 -5.44 17.07
C ALA A 439 3.74 -6.17 17.10
N LEU A 440 4.10 -6.81 18.22
CA LEU A 440 5.31 -7.63 18.37
C LEU A 440 5.31 -8.81 17.38
N HIS A 441 4.17 -9.51 17.25
CA HIS A 441 4.07 -10.62 16.29
C HIS A 441 4.25 -10.14 14.84
N VAL A 442 3.67 -9.00 14.48
CA VAL A 442 3.85 -8.39 13.16
C VAL A 442 5.30 -7.98 12.94
N ALA A 443 5.95 -7.31 13.91
CA ALA A 443 7.34 -6.90 13.83
C ALA A 443 8.31 -8.09 13.67
N ALA A 444 8.01 -9.23 14.30
CA ALA A 444 8.76 -10.48 14.15
C ALA A 444 8.35 -11.30 12.90
N TRP A 445 7.58 -10.71 11.98
CA TRP A 445 7.03 -11.35 10.77
C TRP A 445 6.21 -12.62 11.07
N ARG A 446 5.54 -12.66 12.22
CA ARG A 446 4.59 -13.71 12.55
C ARG A 446 3.19 -13.24 12.19
N ARG A 447 2.48 -14.04 11.38
CA ARG A 447 1.14 -13.69 10.92
C ARG A 447 0.13 -13.73 12.07
N LEU A 448 -0.79 -12.76 12.10
CA LEU A 448 -1.90 -12.70 13.07
C LEU A 448 -3.10 -13.57 12.66
N ASP A 449 -3.11 -14.12 11.43
CA ASP A 449 -4.21 -14.90 10.87
C ASP A 449 -4.13 -16.41 11.17
N GLY A 450 -3.29 -16.83 12.13
CA GLY A 450 -3.16 -18.23 12.55
C GLY A 450 -2.47 -19.15 11.53
N GLY A 451 -2.03 -18.63 10.39
CA GLY A 451 -1.19 -19.34 9.44
C GLY A 451 0.23 -19.45 9.96
N SER A 452 0.72 -20.67 10.21
CA SER A 452 2.12 -20.91 10.56
C SER A 452 3.01 -20.23 9.51
N GLY A 453 3.72 -19.19 9.91
CA GLY A 453 4.70 -18.49 9.07
C GLY A 453 5.65 -19.51 8.45
N GLY A 454 5.83 -19.41 7.15
CA GLY A 454 6.57 -20.35 6.35
C GLY A 454 7.95 -20.68 6.93
N ARG A 455 8.26 -21.95 6.87
CA ARG A 455 9.60 -22.52 7.05
C ARG A 455 10.51 -22.07 5.90
#